data_d9da13cd8c1cb2d52ba926afb22eedbb
#
_entry.id   d9da13cd8c1cb2d52ba926afb22eedbb
#
_cell.length_a   1.000
_cell.length_b   1.000
_cell.length_c   1.000
_cell.angle_alpha   90.00
_cell.angle_beta   90.00
_cell.angle_gamma   90.00
#
_symmetry.space_group_name_H-M   'P 1'
#
loop_
_entity.id
_entity.type
_entity.pdbx_description
1 polymer ?
#
loop_
_entity_poly.entity_id
_entity_poly.type
_entity_poly.pdbx_seq_one_letter_code
_entity_poly.pdbx_strand_id
1 'polypeptide(L)'
;MKQTILKYLMIGVLIISSISCMDKERDLSWERRHMPKEAYFDFNMIQAVALDVDYCFKSDNYRVLFDIYDQDPIEYSADGSVSKKDIEPIYRAVTDEEGKFSGEMNNIPADISEVWLSSDYLATVSPLKLTIDDSRRLSFNQDAYIATLRSQTASKTRGVTVN
;
A
#
# COMPACT_ATOMS: atom_id res chain seq x y z
N MET A 1 -68.76 -35.60 -15.95
CA MET A 1 -68.34 -35.18 -14.61
C MET A 1 -66.89 -35.61 -14.22
N LYS A 2 -66.45 -36.85 -14.47
CA LYS A 2 -65.10 -37.30 -14.09
C LYS A 2 -63.96 -36.56 -14.77
N GLN A 3 -64.10 -36.17 -16.04
CA GLN A 3 -63.00 -35.43 -16.78
C GLN A 3 -62.81 -33.98 -16.32
N THR A 4 -63.90 -33.35 -15.84
CA THR A 4 -63.78 -31.95 -15.35
C THR A 4 -63.05 -31.87 -14.01
N ILE A 5 -63.31 -32.84 -13.12
CA ILE A 5 -62.66 -32.92 -11.81
C ILE A 5 -61.15 -33.17 -11.98
N LEU A 6 -60.71 -33.99 -12.94
CA LEU A 6 -59.36 -34.31 -13.22
C LEU A 6 -58.59 -33.07 -13.74
N LYS A 7 -59.23 -32.23 -14.55
CA LYS A 7 -58.62 -30.97 -15.03
C LYS A 7 -58.35 -29.95 -13.91
N TYR A 8 -59.31 -29.81 -12.98
CA TYR A 8 -59.08 -28.88 -11.82
C TYR A 8 -58.06 -29.41 -10.82
N LEU A 9 -57.94 -30.73 -10.68
CA LEU A 9 -56.94 -31.36 -9.82
C LEU A 9 -55.53 -31.15 -10.38
N MET A 10 -55.32 -31.24 -11.72
CA MET A 10 -54.03 -30.95 -12.37
C MET A 10 -53.64 -29.48 -12.29
N ILE A 11 -54.61 -28.55 -12.39
CA ILE A 11 -54.34 -27.10 -12.24
C ILE A 11 -53.96 -26.75 -10.79
N GLY A 12 -54.60 -27.39 -9.80
CA GLY A 12 -54.29 -27.21 -8.39
C GLY A 12 -52.85 -27.65 -8.03
N VAL A 13 -52.36 -28.76 -8.58
CA VAL A 13 -51.01 -29.27 -8.37
C VAL A 13 -49.95 -28.35 -9.01
N LEU A 14 -50.22 -27.75 -10.17
CA LEU A 14 -49.33 -26.81 -10.84
C LEU A 14 -49.16 -25.49 -10.10
N ILE A 15 -50.17 -25.04 -9.35
CA ILE A 15 -50.08 -23.78 -8.56
C ILE A 15 -49.26 -23.97 -7.27
N ILE A 16 -49.28 -25.19 -6.69
CA ILE A 16 -48.56 -25.48 -5.45
C ILE A 16 -47.04 -25.63 -5.70
N SER A 17 -46.61 -26.03 -6.90
CA SER A 17 -45.21 -26.18 -7.26
C SER A 17 -44.46 -24.86 -7.56
N SER A 18 -45.18 -23.76 -7.75
CA SER A 18 -44.59 -22.44 -7.99
C SER A 18 -44.32 -21.61 -6.73
N ILE A 19 -44.69 -22.10 -5.55
CA ILE A 19 -44.49 -21.37 -4.27
C ILE A 19 -43.18 -21.82 -3.55
N SER A 20 -42.47 -22.82 -4.08
CA SER A 20 -41.34 -23.42 -3.39
C SER A 20 -39.93 -22.83 -3.71
N CYS A 21 -39.85 -21.67 -4.34
CA CYS A 21 -38.59 -21.00 -4.57
C CYS A 21 -38.68 -19.49 -4.32
N MET A 22 -39.28 -19.09 -3.21
CA MET A 22 -38.86 -17.86 -2.56
C MET A 22 -37.91 -18.28 -1.47
N ASP A 23 -36.63 -18.41 -1.83
CA ASP A 23 -35.55 -18.26 -0.85
C ASP A 23 -35.78 -16.90 -0.18
N LYS A 24 -36.29 -16.94 1.04
CA LYS A 24 -36.22 -15.80 1.92
C LYS A 24 -34.73 -15.47 1.94
N GLU A 25 -34.34 -14.42 1.24
CA GLU A 25 -33.06 -13.78 1.53
C GLU A 25 -33.02 -13.65 3.04
N ARG A 26 -32.16 -14.45 3.66
CA ARG A 26 -31.99 -14.43 5.10
C ARG A 26 -31.53 -13.02 5.41
N ASP A 27 -32.43 -12.21 6.00
CA ASP A 27 -32.10 -10.86 6.42
C ASP A 27 -31.03 -10.95 7.53
N LEU A 28 -29.77 -10.92 7.13
CA LEU A 28 -28.61 -10.93 8.01
C LEU A 28 -28.33 -9.54 8.62
N SER A 29 -29.25 -8.58 8.42
CA SER A 29 -29.08 -7.22 8.90
C SER A 29 -28.99 -7.14 10.43
N TRP A 30 -29.64 -8.07 11.15
CA TRP A 30 -29.57 -8.15 12.60
C TRP A 30 -28.23 -8.77 13.08
N GLU A 31 -27.68 -9.76 12.35
CA GLU A 31 -26.39 -10.36 12.66
C GLU A 31 -25.26 -9.33 12.48
N ARG A 32 -25.28 -8.57 11.38
CA ARG A 32 -24.32 -7.47 11.15
C ARG A 32 -24.34 -6.41 12.23
N ARG A 33 -25.50 -6.07 12.77
CA ARG A 33 -25.63 -5.05 13.84
C ARG A 33 -25.06 -5.50 15.18
N HIS A 34 -24.89 -6.80 15.39
CA HIS A 34 -24.42 -7.38 16.65
C HIS A 34 -23.00 -7.97 16.56
N MET A 35 -22.40 -7.99 15.39
CA MET A 35 -20.98 -8.35 15.28
C MET A 35 -20.11 -7.20 15.77
N PRO A 36 -19.14 -7.49 16.66
CA PRO A 36 -18.12 -6.50 16.99
C PRO A 36 -17.39 -6.06 15.72
N LYS A 37 -16.97 -4.78 15.66
CA LYS A 37 -16.32 -4.23 14.46
C LYS A 37 -15.09 -5.02 14.06
N GLU A 38 -14.41 -5.65 15.00
CA GLU A 38 -13.24 -6.49 14.81
C GLU A 38 -13.54 -7.82 14.08
N ALA A 39 -14.83 -8.22 14.00
CA ALA A 39 -15.26 -9.41 13.27
C ALA A 39 -15.57 -9.14 11.79
N TYR A 40 -15.55 -7.88 11.36
CA TYR A 40 -15.67 -7.57 9.94
C TYR A 40 -14.32 -7.78 9.27
N PHE A 41 -14.27 -8.66 8.31
CA PHE A 41 -13.14 -8.73 7.37
C PHE A 41 -13.10 -7.42 6.59
N ASP A 42 -12.08 -6.63 6.84
CA ASP A 42 -11.77 -5.49 5.98
C ASP A 42 -11.11 -6.04 4.70
N PHE A 43 -11.91 -6.12 3.63
CA PHE A 43 -11.42 -6.50 2.30
C PHE A 43 -10.70 -5.34 1.59
N ASN A 44 -10.25 -4.36 2.32
CA ASN A 44 -9.54 -3.22 1.76
C ASN A 44 -8.14 -3.68 1.33
N MET A 45 -8.05 -4.25 0.13
CA MET A 45 -6.80 -4.77 -0.45
C MET A 45 -5.84 -3.67 -0.90
N ILE A 46 -6.30 -2.43 -0.94
CA ILE A 46 -5.53 -1.26 -1.36
C ILE A 46 -5.66 -0.14 -0.34
N GLN A 47 -4.63 0.68 -0.26
CA GLN A 47 -4.57 1.87 0.58
C GLN A 47 -4.08 3.08 -0.21
N ALA A 48 -4.48 4.27 0.24
CA ALA A 48 -3.88 5.53 -0.16
C ALA A 48 -2.84 5.94 0.88
N VAL A 49 -1.66 6.36 0.43
CA VAL A 49 -0.55 6.74 1.30
C VAL A 49 -0.13 8.16 0.97
N ALA A 50 -0.22 9.06 1.95
CA ALA A 50 0.31 10.42 1.81
C ALA A 50 1.84 10.37 1.74
N LEU A 51 2.42 11.05 0.76
CA LEU A 51 3.86 11.06 0.49
C LEU A 51 4.40 12.48 0.55
N ASP A 52 5.36 12.69 1.46
CA ASP A 52 6.12 13.94 1.57
C ASP A 52 7.61 13.64 1.43
N VAL A 53 8.24 14.18 0.39
CA VAL A 53 9.68 14.02 0.11
C VAL A 53 10.32 15.40 0.04
N ASP A 54 11.42 15.61 0.77
CA ASP A 54 12.21 16.85 0.75
C ASP A 54 13.70 16.50 0.67
N TYR A 55 14.28 16.76 -0.48
CA TYR A 55 15.73 16.58 -0.71
C TYR A 55 16.57 17.73 -0.15
N CYS A 56 15.94 18.77 0.41
CA CYS A 56 16.61 19.88 1.09
C CYS A 56 17.66 20.60 0.23
N PHE A 57 17.40 20.81 -1.06
CA PHE A 57 18.32 21.54 -1.92
C PHE A 57 18.39 23.00 -1.53
N LYS A 58 19.61 23.54 -1.50
CA LYS A 58 19.90 24.93 -1.10
C LYS A 58 19.84 25.92 -2.27
N SER A 59 19.69 25.44 -3.48
CA SER A 59 19.61 26.26 -4.69
C SER A 59 18.42 25.81 -5.54
N ASP A 60 17.75 26.77 -6.13
CA ASP A 60 16.58 26.56 -6.97
C ASP A 60 16.93 25.83 -8.28
N ASN A 61 15.91 25.24 -8.91
CA ASN A 61 15.94 24.59 -10.22
C ASN A 61 16.44 23.16 -10.26
N TYR A 62 16.27 22.38 -9.19
CA TYR A 62 16.57 20.95 -9.18
C TYR A 62 15.28 20.12 -9.05
N ARG A 63 14.64 19.84 -10.17
CA ARG A 63 13.56 18.85 -10.22
C ARG A 63 14.15 17.47 -10.27
N VAL A 64 13.81 16.65 -9.29
CA VAL A 64 14.30 15.28 -9.16
C VAL A 64 13.19 14.31 -9.51
N LEU A 65 13.46 13.45 -10.50
CA LEU A 65 12.64 12.27 -10.73
C LEU A 65 12.99 11.23 -9.67
N PHE A 66 11.97 10.68 -9.01
CA PHE A 66 12.13 9.59 -8.07
C PHE A 66 11.08 8.52 -8.27
N ASP A 67 11.46 7.31 -7.91
CA ASP A 67 10.66 6.10 -8.01
C ASP A 67 10.46 5.51 -6.62
N ILE A 68 9.29 4.93 -6.38
CA ILE A 68 8.99 4.13 -5.19
C ILE A 68 8.79 2.68 -5.63
N TYR A 69 9.47 1.76 -4.94
CA TYR A 69 9.39 0.32 -5.18
C TYR A 69 8.87 -0.41 -3.93
N ASP A 70 8.21 -1.52 -4.12
CA ASP A 70 7.76 -2.45 -3.06
C ASP A 70 8.88 -3.36 -2.56
N GLN A 71 10.01 -3.42 -3.28
CA GLN A 71 11.18 -4.22 -2.96
C GLN A 71 12.47 -3.46 -3.26
N ASP A 72 13.60 -3.94 -2.70
CA ASP A 72 14.90 -3.33 -2.96
C ASP A 72 15.22 -3.31 -4.46
N PRO A 73 15.39 -2.11 -5.07
CA PRO A 73 15.69 -2.00 -6.49
C PRO A 73 17.14 -2.35 -6.85
N ILE A 74 17.97 -2.66 -5.87
CA ILE A 74 19.40 -2.95 -6.07
C ILE A 74 19.67 -4.44 -5.85
N GLU A 75 20.54 -4.98 -6.70
CA GLU A 75 21.08 -6.32 -6.57
C GLU A 75 22.58 -6.24 -6.29
N TYR A 76 23.01 -6.99 -5.28
CA TYR A 76 24.40 -7.12 -4.90
C TYR A 76 24.91 -8.48 -5.35
N SER A 77 25.83 -8.50 -6.29
CA SER A 77 26.44 -9.72 -6.78
C SER A 77 27.54 -10.23 -5.83
N ALA A 78 27.87 -11.51 -5.90
CA ALA A 78 28.89 -12.13 -5.05
C ALA A 78 30.31 -11.55 -5.25
N ASP A 79 30.57 -10.95 -6.40
CA ASP A 79 31.85 -10.26 -6.72
C ASP A 79 31.92 -8.83 -6.17
N GLY A 80 30.85 -8.37 -5.49
CA GLY A 80 30.74 -7.01 -4.96
C GLY A 80 30.23 -5.99 -5.96
N SER A 81 29.86 -6.39 -7.18
CA SER A 81 29.22 -5.49 -8.13
C SER A 81 27.79 -5.18 -7.70
N VAL A 82 27.35 -3.97 -8.04
CA VAL A 82 26.01 -3.45 -7.72
C VAL A 82 25.29 -3.13 -9.01
N SER A 83 24.10 -3.67 -9.20
CA SER A 83 23.27 -3.41 -10.37
C SER A 83 21.84 -3.06 -9.97
N LYS A 84 21.15 -2.28 -10.82
CA LYS A 84 19.72 -2.01 -10.65
C LYS A 84 18.94 -3.22 -11.19
N LYS A 85 17.97 -3.69 -10.40
CA LYS A 85 17.05 -4.76 -10.85
C LYS A 85 16.12 -4.23 -11.93
N ASP A 86 15.71 -5.11 -12.83
CA ASP A 86 14.68 -4.83 -13.83
C ASP A 86 13.29 -5.04 -13.22
N ILE A 87 12.86 -4.09 -12.39
CA ILE A 87 11.56 -4.08 -11.72
C ILE A 87 10.85 -2.76 -11.98
N GLU A 88 9.52 -2.81 -12.08
CA GLU A 88 8.71 -1.61 -12.26
C GLU A 88 8.45 -0.91 -10.92
N PRO A 89 8.52 0.43 -10.84
CA PRO A 89 8.14 1.17 -9.65
C PRO A 89 6.62 1.13 -9.45
N ILE A 90 6.18 1.03 -8.20
CA ILE A 90 4.77 1.15 -7.83
C ILE A 90 4.27 2.60 -7.90
N TYR A 91 5.18 3.56 -7.82
CA TYR A 91 4.89 4.98 -7.96
C TYR A 91 6.08 5.74 -8.54
N ARG A 92 5.79 6.76 -9.34
CA ARG A 92 6.80 7.65 -9.93
C ARG A 92 6.34 9.08 -9.86
N ALA A 93 7.21 9.99 -9.42
CA ALA A 93 6.91 11.42 -9.37
C ALA A 93 8.16 12.28 -9.58
N VAL A 94 7.91 13.58 -9.74
CA VAL A 94 8.95 14.60 -9.89
C VAL A 94 8.74 15.66 -8.82
N THR A 95 9.81 16.07 -8.16
CA THR A 95 9.76 17.18 -7.18
C THR A 95 9.52 18.52 -7.86
N ASP A 96 9.21 19.53 -7.06
CA ASP A 96 9.28 20.92 -7.49
C ASP A 96 10.74 21.42 -7.69
N GLU A 97 10.90 22.67 -7.98
CA GLU A 97 12.21 23.31 -8.20
C GLU A 97 13.07 23.43 -6.93
N GLU A 98 12.44 23.29 -5.76
CA GLU A 98 13.09 23.27 -4.45
C GLU A 98 13.49 21.85 -3.99
N GLY A 99 13.19 20.83 -4.79
CA GLY A 99 13.44 19.43 -4.47
C GLY A 99 12.43 18.83 -3.52
N LYS A 100 11.21 19.41 -3.45
CA LYS A 100 10.13 18.95 -2.59
C LYS A 100 9.02 18.32 -3.41
N PHE A 101 8.39 17.33 -2.81
CA PHE A 101 7.17 16.73 -3.32
C PHE A 101 6.21 16.46 -2.16
N SER A 102 4.94 16.83 -2.35
CA SER A 102 3.85 16.46 -1.46
C SER A 102 2.67 15.99 -2.31
N GLY A 103 2.20 14.79 -2.05
CA GLY A 103 1.15 14.16 -2.84
C GLY A 103 0.60 12.90 -2.19
N GLU A 104 -0.10 12.10 -2.98
CA GLU A 104 -0.74 10.87 -2.51
C GLU A 104 -0.45 9.74 -3.50
N MET A 105 -0.02 8.61 -2.98
CA MET A 105 0.09 7.36 -3.72
C MET A 105 -1.19 6.57 -3.54
N ASN A 106 -1.95 6.38 -4.61
CA ASN A 106 -3.17 5.61 -4.61
C ASN A 106 -2.92 4.17 -5.07
N ASN A 107 -3.81 3.25 -4.68
CA ASN A 107 -3.77 1.85 -5.07
C ASN A 107 -2.54 1.07 -4.58
N ILE A 108 -1.94 1.47 -3.47
CA ILE A 108 -0.88 0.70 -2.83
C ILE A 108 -1.50 -0.53 -2.15
N PRO A 109 -0.98 -1.76 -2.34
CA PRO A 109 -1.45 -2.93 -1.62
C PRO A 109 -1.42 -2.70 -0.10
N ALA A 110 -2.49 -3.10 0.60
CA ALA A 110 -2.65 -2.78 2.02
C ALA A 110 -1.69 -3.54 2.94
N ASP A 111 -1.07 -4.61 2.44
CA ASP A 111 -0.06 -5.41 3.11
C ASP A 111 1.36 -4.83 3.02
N ILE A 112 1.57 -3.82 2.14
CA ILE A 112 2.85 -3.12 2.03
C ILE A 112 2.99 -2.14 3.19
N SER A 113 3.95 -2.38 4.07
CA SER A 113 4.34 -1.49 5.18
C SER A 113 5.70 -0.82 4.97
N GLU A 114 6.49 -1.29 4.01
CA GLU A 114 7.83 -0.80 3.71
C GLU A 114 7.97 -0.61 2.20
N VAL A 115 8.63 0.48 1.82
CA VAL A 115 8.90 0.83 0.42
C VAL A 115 10.32 1.34 0.26
N TRP A 116 10.79 1.38 -0.98
CA TRP A 116 12.11 1.86 -1.34
C TRP A 116 12.01 3.11 -2.20
N LEU A 117 12.52 4.23 -1.68
CA LEU A 117 12.67 5.47 -2.42
C LEU A 117 13.97 5.43 -3.22
N SER A 118 13.91 5.61 -4.52
CA SER A 118 15.07 5.61 -5.40
C SER A 118 15.05 6.78 -6.36
N SER A 119 16.22 7.38 -6.57
CA SER A 119 16.44 8.41 -7.57
C SER A 119 17.81 8.21 -8.20
N ASP A 120 17.92 8.47 -9.48
CA ASP A 120 19.19 8.41 -10.21
C ASP A 120 20.01 9.72 -10.09
N TYR A 121 19.50 10.71 -9.32
CA TYR A 121 20.18 11.98 -9.14
C TYR A 121 21.29 11.87 -8.08
N LEU A 122 22.53 12.21 -8.45
CA LEU A 122 23.72 11.99 -7.61
C LEU A 122 23.73 12.73 -6.27
N ALA A 123 22.96 13.80 -6.12
CA ALA A 123 22.90 14.57 -4.87
C ALA A 123 21.84 14.04 -3.89
N THR A 124 21.19 12.93 -4.19
CA THR A 124 20.19 12.32 -3.34
C THR A 124 20.71 11.08 -2.63
N VAL A 125 20.16 10.80 -1.43
CA VAL A 125 20.36 9.51 -0.76
C VAL A 125 19.47 8.48 -1.42
N SER A 126 20.03 7.52 -2.13
CA SER A 126 19.31 6.55 -2.94
C SER A 126 20.11 5.24 -3.10
N PRO A 127 19.46 4.06 -3.07
CA PRO A 127 18.09 3.84 -2.65
C PRO A 127 17.93 3.91 -1.12
N LEU A 128 16.74 4.23 -0.66
CA LEU A 128 16.44 4.36 0.76
C LEU A 128 15.18 3.58 1.12
N LYS A 129 15.27 2.70 2.12
CA LYS A 129 14.14 2.00 2.69
C LYS A 129 13.37 2.92 3.64
N LEU A 130 12.07 3.04 3.43
CA LEU A 130 11.16 3.85 4.22
C LEU A 130 10.01 2.98 4.73
N THR A 131 9.47 3.33 5.90
CA THR A 131 8.31 2.65 6.50
C THR A 131 7.10 3.55 6.41
N ILE A 132 5.98 2.99 5.98
CA ILE A 132 4.67 3.65 6.00
C ILE A 132 4.19 3.62 7.44
N ASP A 133 3.86 4.77 8.01
CA ASP A 133 3.38 4.86 9.39
C ASP A 133 1.91 4.42 9.53
N ASP A 134 1.45 4.29 10.79
CA ASP A 134 0.06 3.92 11.11
C ASP A 134 -0.98 4.92 10.59
N SER A 135 -0.55 6.16 10.30
CA SER A 135 -1.38 7.20 9.69
C SER A 135 -1.43 7.11 8.17
N ARG A 136 -0.84 6.07 7.57
CA ARG A 136 -0.67 5.90 6.12
C ARG A 136 0.07 7.08 5.50
N ARG A 137 1.16 7.47 6.15
CA ARG A 137 2.02 8.55 5.70
C ARG A 137 3.45 8.06 5.55
N LEU A 138 4.09 8.55 4.52
CA LEU A 138 5.49 8.33 4.25
C LEU A 138 6.15 9.71 4.14
N SER A 139 7.11 9.99 5.02
CA SER A 139 7.81 11.26 5.06
C SER A 139 9.32 11.04 5.01
N PHE A 140 9.98 11.74 4.12
CA PHE A 140 11.42 11.75 3.98
C PHE A 140 11.96 13.18 3.94
N ASN A 141 12.95 13.46 4.79
CA ASN A 141 13.73 14.69 4.74
C ASN A 141 15.21 14.32 4.74
N GLN A 142 15.93 14.70 3.68
CA GLN A 142 17.30 14.27 3.45
C GLN A 142 18.27 14.79 4.51
N ASP A 143 18.17 16.06 4.92
CA ASP A 143 19.07 16.63 5.92
C ASP A 143 18.90 15.97 7.28
N ALA A 144 17.65 15.70 7.69
CA ALA A 144 17.34 14.99 8.93
C ALA A 144 17.89 13.55 8.90
N TYR A 145 17.74 12.86 7.78
CA TYR A 145 18.28 11.52 7.61
C TYR A 145 19.81 11.49 7.71
N ILE A 146 20.50 12.39 7.01
CA ILE A 146 21.97 12.51 7.07
C ILE A 146 22.43 12.86 8.48
N ALA A 147 21.72 13.74 9.19
CA ALA A 147 22.04 14.08 10.59
C ALA A 147 21.94 12.86 11.51
N THR A 148 20.92 12.02 11.30
CA THR A 148 20.74 10.76 12.05
C THR A 148 21.88 9.79 11.79
N LEU A 149 22.29 9.59 10.54
CA LEU A 149 23.42 8.73 10.19
C LEU A 149 24.74 9.21 10.84
N ARG A 150 24.99 10.53 10.83
CA ARG A 150 26.18 11.11 11.45
C ARG A 150 26.21 10.89 12.97
N SER A 151 25.07 11.02 13.63
CA SER A 151 24.96 10.79 15.09
C SER A 151 25.23 9.33 15.46
N GLN A 152 24.70 8.38 14.67
CA GLN A 152 24.93 6.94 14.84
C GLN A 152 26.40 6.57 14.64
N THR A 153 27.07 7.15 13.64
CA THR A 153 28.49 6.91 13.38
C THR A 153 29.37 7.47 14.51
N ALA A 154 29.06 8.67 15.01
CA ALA A 154 29.76 9.26 16.12
C ALA A 154 29.64 8.46 17.43
N SER A 155 28.49 7.84 17.70
CA SER A 155 28.28 6.98 18.87
C SER A 155 29.05 5.66 18.75
N LYS A 156 29.15 5.08 17.57
CA LYS A 156 29.96 3.86 17.31
C LYS A 156 31.45 4.09 17.53
N THR A 157 31.96 5.25 17.09
CA THR A 157 33.39 5.58 17.22
C THR A 157 33.80 5.83 18.68
N ARG A 158 32.89 6.32 19.54
CA ARG A 158 33.15 6.52 20.98
C ARG A 158 33.18 5.22 21.78
N GLY A 159 32.67 4.13 21.27
CA GLY A 159 32.66 2.81 21.95
C GLY A 159 33.91 1.94 21.70
N VAL A 160 34.84 2.36 20.86
CA VAL A 160 36.09 1.65 20.64
C VAL A 160 37.15 2.19 21.62
N THR A 161 37.15 1.66 22.83
CA THR A 161 38.31 1.80 23.74
C THR A 161 39.38 0.84 23.23
N VAL A 162 40.46 1.38 22.70
CA VAL A 162 41.67 0.59 22.38
C VAL A 162 42.33 0.26 23.71
N ASN A 163 42.26 -1.00 24.11
CA ASN A 163 43.10 -1.57 25.16
C ASN A 163 44.44 -1.99 24.58
#